data_f1555c9560133ed64e7a5b4748d1eccb
#
_entry.id   f1555c9560133ed64e7a5b4748d1eccb
#
_cell.length_a   1.000
_cell.length_b   1.000
_cell.length_c   1.000
_cell.angle_alpha   90.00
_cell.angle_beta   90.00
_cell.angle_gamma   90.00
#
_symmetry.space_group_name_H-M   'P 1'
#
loop_
_entity.id
_entity.type
_entity.pdbx_description
1 polymer ?
#
loop_
_entity_poly.entity_id
_entity_poly.type
_entity_poly.pdbx_seq_one_letter_code
_entity_poly.pdbx_strand_id
1 'polypeptide(L)'
;LIKGIEQKFGADNVLFCITSTGYFKEESVDYSKYRIPSGTFNMTRNANLLNMYLGALWGQDQYVETCFGPQIFLNHKLFEKKRISLTEATERSQEFISMLSGVRNVYTAQQLMTSNNQHIAKIRNGFHPDRNGDIIIEISPGWRLTNDETRENILYRASYIQFPIIIYGANIKSERINTLVTTDRIAPTIAKAIRIRAPNACSTEPLF
;
A
#
# COMPACT_ATOMS: atom_id res chain seq x y z
N LEU A 1 -23.31 -12.38 -14.57
CA LEU A 1 -22.48 -13.12 -13.61
C LEU A 1 -23.34 -13.63 -12.43
N ILE A 2 -23.97 -12.75 -11.62
CA ILE A 2 -24.75 -13.12 -10.42
C ILE A 2 -25.80 -14.18 -10.75
N LYS A 3 -26.71 -13.92 -11.71
CA LYS A 3 -27.76 -14.88 -12.11
C LYS A 3 -27.20 -16.25 -12.51
N GLY A 4 -26.06 -16.30 -13.23
CA GLY A 4 -25.46 -17.57 -13.63
C GLY A 4 -24.89 -18.36 -12.45
N ILE A 5 -24.38 -17.69 -11.42
CA ILE A 5 -23.89 -18.34 -10.20
C ILE A 5 -25.08 -18.86 -9.37
N GLU A 6 -26.12 -18.06 -9.20
CA GLU A 6 -27.34 -18.43 -8.47
C GLU A 6 -28.04 -19.66 -9.14
N GLN A 7 -28.09 -19.69 -10.47
CA GLN A 7 -28.63 -20.83 -11.19
C GLN A 7 -27.83 -22.12 -10.97
N LYS A 8 -26.51 -22.00 -10.84
CA LYS A 8 -25.62 -23.16 -10.68
C LYS A 8 -25.56 -23.69 -9.25
N PHE A 9 -25.55 -22.79 -8.26
CA PHE A 9 -25.31 -23.15 -6.85
C PHE A 9 -26.54 -22.98 -5.95
N GLY A 10 -27.63 -22.38 -6.47
CA GLY A 10 -28.80 -21.97 -5.70
C GLY A 10 -28.62 -20.60 -5.05
N ALA A 11 -29.63 -19.75 -5.12
CA ALA A 11 -29.59 -18.38 -4.57
C ALA A 11 -29.31 -18.37 -3.06
N ASP A 12 -29.81 -19.38 -2.34
CA ASP A 12 -29.65 -19.48 -0.89
C ASP A 12 -28.27 -19.97 -0.43
N ASN A 13 -27.43 -20.41 -1.37
CA ASN A 13 -26.11 -20.97 -1.07
C ASN A 13 -24.97 -20.04 -1.45
N VAL A 14 -25.25 -18.83 -1.88
CA VAL A 14 -24.23 -17.89 -2.36
C VAL A 14 -24.30 -16.57 -1.61
N LEU A 15 -23.12 -16.01 -1.37
CA LEU A 15 -22.94 -14.67 -0.82
C LEU A 15 -22.01 -13.89 -1.76
N PHE A 16 -22.45 -12.75 -2.23
CA PHE A 16 -21.65 -11.83 -3.03
C PHE A 16 -21.20 -10.66 -2.17
N CYS A 17 -19.91 -10.37 -2.19
CA CYS A 17 -19.37 -9.16 -1.63
C CYS A 17 -18.68 -8.41 -2.78
N ILE A 18 -19.22 -7.25 -3.16
CA ILE A 18 -18.72 -6.43 -4.25
C ILE A 18 -18.19 -5.14 -3.63
N THR A 19 -16.93 -4.86 -3.87
CA THR A 19 -16.24 -3.67 -3.36
C THR A 19 -15.23 -3.17 -4.37
N SER A 20 -14.59 -2.05 -4.08
CA SER A 20 -13.54 -1.45 -4.89
C SER A 20 -12.25 -1.34 -4.07
N THR A 21 -11.15 -1.13 -4.75
CA THR A 21 -9.85 -0.79 -4.13
C THR A 21 -9.68 0.72 -3.91
N GLY A 22 -10.65 1.53 -4.32
CA GLY A 22 -10.56 2.99 -4.25
C GLY A 22 -9.67 3.62 -5.32
N TYR A 23 -9.16 2.84 -6.27
CA TYR A 23 -8.36 3.34 -7.38
C TYR A 23 -9.15 3.30 -8.68
N PHE A 24 -9.02 4.36 -9.47
CA PHE A 24 -9.50 4.38 -10.84
C PHE A 24 -8.50 5.12 -11.74
N LYS A 25 -8.50 4.79 -13.00
CA LYS A 25 -7.66 5.47 -13.98
C LYS A 25 -8.19 6.87 -14.20
N GLU A 26 -7.44 7.86 -13.78
CA GLU A 26 -7.75 9.26 -14.06
C GLU A 26 -7.15 9.72 -15.39
N GLU A 27 -7.88 10.59 -16.05
CA GLU A 27 -7.30 11.45 -17.08
C GLU A 27 -6.28 12.40 -16.42
N SER A 28 -5.23 12.72 -17.13
CA SER A 28 -4.17 13.58 -16.64
C SER A 28 -4.72 14.99 -16.40
N VAL A 29 -4.91 15.36 -15.16
CA VAL A 29 -5.21 16.74 -14.79
C VAL A 29 -3.89 17.52 -14.78
N ASP A 30 -3.86 18.63 -15.49
CA ASP A 30 -2.71 19.54 -15.46
C ASP A 30 -2.76 20.40 -14.19
N TYR A 31 -2.13 19.89 -13.13
CA TYR A 31 -2.06 20.56 -11.83
C TYR A 31 -1.21 21.83 -11.86
N SER A 32 -0.38 22.04 -12.90
CA SER A 32 0.47 23.22 -13.03
C SER A 32 -0.34 24.49 -13.14
N LYS A 33 -1.54 24.42 -13.76
CA LYS A 33 -2.50 25.53 -13.85
C LYS A 33 -2.94 26.07 -12.49
N TYR A 34 -2.91 25.22 -11.48
CA TYR A 34 -3.32 25.55 -10.11
C TYR A 34 -2.12 25.81 -9.20
N ARG A 35 -0.90 25.87 -9.74
CA ARG A 35 0.36 26.00 -8.97
C ARG A 35 0.54 24.91 -7.91
N ILE A 36 -0.06 23.74 -8.12
CA ILE A 36 0.11 22.58 -7.27
C ILE A 36 1.37 21.85 -7.74
N PRO A 37 2.38 21.65 -6.88
CA PRO A 37 3.55 20.86 -7.22
C PRO A 37 3.12 19.45 -7.64
N SER A 38 3.46 19.08 -8.85
CA SER A 38 3.12 17.78 -9.41
C SER A 38 4.25 17.25 -10.29
N GLY A 39 4.29 15.95 -10.48
CA GLY A 39 5.32 15.34 -11.30
C GLY A 39 5.20 13.82 -11.29
N THR A 40 6.26 13.19 -11.81
CA THR A 40 6.36 11.73 -11.82
C THR A 40 7.54 11.30 -10.95
N PHE A 41 7.27 10.42 -9.99
CA PHE A 41 8.26 9.73 -9.19
C PHE A 41 8.46 8.33 -9.79
N ASN A 42 9.55 8.15 -10.53
CA ASN A 42 9.87 6.87 -11.15
C ASN A 42 10.69 6.02 -10.16
N MET A 43 10.10 4.91 -9.71
CA MET A 43 10.70 4.02 -8.71
C MET A 43 12.02 3.42 -9.19
N THR A 44 12.05 2.87 -10.40
CA THR A 44 13.24 2.22 -10.97
C THR A 44 14.41 3.21 -11.06
N ARG A 45 14.15 4.41 -11.55
CA ARG A 45 15.18 5.47 -11.64
C ARG A 45 15.68 5.86 -10.26
N ASN A 46 14.80 6.08 -9.30
CA ASN A 46 15.16 6.53 -7.96
C ASN A 46 15.85 5.42 -7.15
N ALA A 47 15.47 4.16 -7.34
CA ALA A 47 16.18 3.00 -6.79
C ALA A 47 17.62 2.90 -7.34
N ASN A 48 17.81 3.13 -8.64
CA ASN A 48 19.13 3.18 -9.25
C ASN A 48 19.98 4.34 -8.72
N LEU A 49 19.39 5.52 -8.53
CA LEU A 49 20.08 6.67 -7.92
C LEU A 49 20.50 6.36 -6.48
N LEU A 50 19.63 5.73 -5.69
CA LEU A 50 19.97 5.25 -4.35
C LEU A 50 21.12 4.25 -4.39
N ASN A 51 21.08 3.29 -5.31
CA ASN A 51 22.17 2.31 -5.47
C ASN A 51 23.51 2.99 -5.78
N MET A 52 23.50 4.00 -6.65
CA MET A 52 24.69 4.79 -6.96
C MET A 52 25.20 5.57 -5.73
N TYR A 53 24.30 6.17 -4.96
CA TYR A 53 24.64 6.88 -3.72
C TYR A 53 25.30 5.94 -2.70
N LEU A 54 24.70 4.77 -2.45
CA LEU A 54 25.25 3.76 -1.55
C LEU A 54 26.59 3.21 -2.08
N GLY A 55 26.70 3.08 -3.40
CA GLY A 55 27.95 2.72 -4.07
C GLY A 55 29.07 3.75 -3.89
N ALA A 56 28.74 5.02 -3.82
CA ALA A 56 29.72 6.08 -3.52
C ALA A 56 30.21 6.02 -2.06
N LEU A 57 29.35 5.59 -1.12
CA LEU A 57 29.71 5.45 0.29
C LEU A 57 30.56 4.20 0.58
N TRP A 58 30.23 3.06 -0.03
CA TRP A 58 30.78 1.75 0.37
C TRP A 58 31.39 0.94 -0.77
N GLY A 59 31.64 1.59 -1.91
CA GLY A 59 32.19 0.94 -3.12
C GLY A 59 31.09 0.40 -4.03
N GLN A 60 31.39 0.30 -5.31
CA GLN A 60 30.44 -0.12 -6.35
C GLN A 60 29.93 -1.53 -6.11
N ASP A 61 28.61 -1.67 -5.94
CA ASP A 61 27.94 -2.97 -5.78
C ASP A 61 26.41 -2.80 -5.92
N GLN A 62 25.63 -3.91 -5.82
CA GLN A 62 24.17 -3.90 -5.92
C GLN A 62 23.54 -3.89 -4.51
N TYR A 63 23.40 -2.71 -3.92
CA TYR A 63 22.83 -2.50 -2.58
C TYR A 63 21.32 -2.52 -2.55
N VAL A 64 20.67 -2.10 -3.64
CA VAL A 64 19.22 -2.20 -3.79
C VAL A 64 18.90 -3.49 -4.53
N GLU A 65 18.17 -4.40 -3.91
CA GLU A 65 17.78 -5.67 -4.51
C GLU A 65 16.66 -5.50 -5.53
N THR A 66 15.60 -4.81 -5.13
CA THR A 66 14.44 -4.52 -5.99
C THR A 66 13.60 -3.37 -5.43
N CYS A 67 12.62 -2.90 -6.23
CA CYS A 67 11.58 -1.98 -5.79
C CYS A 67 10.21 -2.44 -6.29
N PHE A 68 9.19 -2.32 -5.43
CA PHE A 68 7.81 -2.68 -5.76
C PHE A 68 6.83 -1.72 -5.09
N GLY A 69 5.88 -1.16 -5.85
CA GLY A 69 5.05 -0.08 -5.35
C GLY A 69 5.92 1.05 -4.80
N PRO A 70 5.54 1.67 -3.69
CA PRO A 70 6.35 2.69 -3.01
C PRO A 70 7.37 2.10 -2.03
N GLN A 71 7.94 0.94 -2.32
CA GLN A 71 8.84 0.23 -1.41
C GLN A 71 10.16 -0.12 -2.07
N ILE A 72 11.23 -0.05 -1.29
CA ILE A 72 12.58 -0.45 -1.69
C ILE A 72 13.05 -1.58 -0.78
N PHE A 73 13.61 -2.62 -1.40
CA PHE A 73 14.20 -3.77 -0.75
C PHE A 73 15.71 -3.67 -0.87
N LEU A 74 16.39 -3.71 0.25
CA LEU A 74 17.84 -3.65 0.32
C LEU A 74 18.46 -5.05 0.30
N ASN A 75 19.66 -5.16 -0.24
CA ASN A 75 20.39 -6.42 -0.34
C ASN A 75 21.07 -6.77 1.00
N HIS A 76 20.33 -7.36 1.92
CA HIS A 76 20.82 -7.72 3.26
C HIS A 76 22.08 -8.58 3.23
N LYS A 77 22.13 -9.56 2.31
CA LYS A 77 23.30 -10.45 2.17
C LYS A 77 24.58 -9.70 1.80
N LEU A 78 24.45 -8.67 0.98
CA LEU A 78 25.60 -7.82 0.60
C LEU A 78 26.08 -7.00 1.79
N PHE A 79 25.15 -6.38 2.55
CA PHE A 79 25.51 -5.59 3.74
C PHE A 79 26.22 -6.48 4.78
N GLU A 80 25.69 -7.69 5.04
CA GLU A 80 26.33 -8.67 5.92
C GLU A 80 27.74 -9.03 5.44
N LYS A 81 27.91 -9.40 4.17
CA LYS A 81 29.20 -9.71 3.54
C LYS A 81 30.21 -8.58 3.68
N LYS A 82 29.77 -7.34 3.52
CA LYS A 82 30.62 -6.14 3.63
C LYS A 82 30.77 -5.67 5.08
N ARG A 83 30.10 -6.28 6.05
CA ARG A 83 30.08 -5.89 7.46
C ARG A 83 29.57 -4.45 7.67
N ILE A 84 28.61 -4.05 6.85
CA ILE A 84 27.90 -2.76 6.96
C ILE A 84 26.64 -2.96 7.79
N SER A 85 26.42 -2.07 8.75
CA SER A 85 25.19 -2.12 9.56
C SER A 85 23.95 -1.88 8.68
N LEU A 86 22.97 -2.78 8.75
CA LEU A 86 21.70 -2.59 8.05
C LEU A 86 20.96 -1.34 8.56
N THR A 87 21.07 -1.03 9.85
CA THR A 87 20.51 0.20 10.43
C THR A 87 21.11 1.43 9.79
N GLU A 88 22.45 1.50 9.69
CA GLU A 88 23.12 2.61 9.00
C GLU A 88 22.72 2.68 7.53
N ALA A 89 22.63 1.54 6.84
CA ALA A 89 22.22 1.49 5.44
C ALA A 89 20.80 2.02 5.24
N THR A 90 19.86 1.65 6.10
CA THR A 90 18.47 2.14 6.05
C THR A 90 18.37 3.63 6.37
N GLU A 91 19.12 4.12 7.36
CA GLU A 91 19.16 5.54 7.73
C GLU A 91 19.71 6.40 6.58
N ARG A 92 20.83 6.01 5.99
CA ARG A 92 21.41 6.70 4.82
C ARG A 92 20.47 6.67 3.62
N SER A 93 19.81 5.56 3.39
CA SER A 93 18.83 5.42 2.31
C SER A 93 17.60 6.31 2.55
N GLN A 94 17.10 6.37 3.78
CA GLN A 94 15.99 7.24 4.20
C GLN A 94 16.35 8.71 3.98
N GLU A 95 17.54 9.13 4.43
CA GLU A 95 18.05 10.48 4.26
C GLU A 95 18.11 10.87 2.79
N PHE A 96 18.72 10.04 1.96
CA PHE A 96 18.83 10.28 0.52
C PHE A 96 17.47 10.40 -0.17
N ILE A 97 16.56 9.44 0.09
CA ILE A 97 15.25 9.42 -0.56
C ILE A 97 14.40 10.61 -0.12
N SER A 98 14.49 11.03 1.14
CA SER A 98 13.72 12.17 1.65
C SER A 98 14.04 13.50 0.97
N MET A 99 15.20 13.61 0.33
CA MET A 99 15.60 14.78 -0.45
C MET A 99 15.04 14.79 -1.89
N LEU A 100 14.46 13.67 -2.34
CA LEU A 100 13.96 13.56 -3.71
C LEU A 100 12.62 14.29 -3.88
N SER A 101 12.46 14.95 -5.03
CA SER A 101 11.20 15.62 -5.36
C SER A 101 10.03 14.64 -5.45
N GLY A 102 8.89 15.01 -4.88
CA GLY A 102 7.69 14.17 -4.86
C GLY A 102 7.58 13.24 -3.66
N VAL A 103 8.59 13.18 -2.82
CA VAL A 103 8.54 12.45 -1.55
C VAL A 103 7.91 13.33 -0.49
N ARG A 104 6.95 12.76 0.25
CA ARG A 104 6.32 13.40 1.41
C ARG A 104 6.95 12.95 2.72
N ASN A 105 7.06 11.63 2.88
CA ASN A 105 7.71 10.99 4.02
C ASN A 105 8.41 9.71 3.58
N VAL A 106 9.39 9.29 4.35
CA VAL A 106 10.08 8.01 4.17
C VAL A 106 10.11 7.31 5.52
N TYR A 107 9.72 6.06 5.56
CA TYR A 107 9.68 5.24 6.77
C TYR A 107 10.60 4.04 6.60
N THR A 108 11.37 3.74 7.63
CA THR A 108 12.08 2.46 7.71
C THR A 108 11.21 1.39 8.37
N ALA A 109 11.46 0.12 8.08
CA ALA A 109 10.80 -1.01 8.73
C ALA A 109 10.87 -0.90 10.27
N GLN A 110 12.01 -0.50 10.81
CA GLN A 110 12.21 -0.31 12.24
C GLN A 110 11.30 0.79 12.80
N GLN A 111 11.21 1.95 12.13
CA GLN A 111 10.33 3.04 12.56
C GLN A 111 8.86 2.63 12.55
N LEU A 112 8.42 1.85 11.56
CA LEU A 112 7.05 1.34 11.52
C LEU A 112 6.74 0.43 12.70
N MET A 113 7.69 -0.42 13.09
CA MET A 113 7.51 -1.36 14.20
C MET A 113 7.51 -0.68 15.58
N THR A 114 8.27 0.39 15.76
CA THR A 114 8.52 1.01 17.09
C THR A 114 7.71 2.28 17.36
N SER A 115 7.19 2.93 16.33
CA SER A 115 6.50 4.22 16.48
C SER A 115 5.09 4.09 17.05
N ASN A 116 4.72 5.01 17.94
CA ASN A 116 3.37 5.15 18.49
C ASN A 116 2.52 6.23 17.80
N ASN A 117 3.00 6.82 16.70
CA ASN A 117 2.27 7.84 15.96
C ASN A 117 1.06 7.23 15.24
N GLN A 118 -0.11 7.86 15.35
CA GLN A 118 -1.36 7.37 14.69
C GLN A 118 -1.27 7.31 13.17
N HIS A 119 -0.55 8.21 12.53
CA HIS A 119 -0.35 8.18 11.09
C HIS A 119 0.49 6.97 10.68
N ILE A 120 1.57 6.72 11.41
CA ILE A 120 2.43 5.56 11.21
C ILE A 120 1.68 4.26 11.53
N ALA A 121 0.79 4.27 12.53
CA ALA A 121 -0.03 3.10 12.86
C ALA A 121 -0.89 2.62 11.68
N LYS A 122 -1.41 3.52 10.85
CA LYS A 122 -2.16 3.16 9.63
C LYS A 122 -1.28 2.44 8.61
N ILE A 123 -0.05 2.92 8.40
CA ILE A 123 0.92 2.29 7.49
C ILE A 123 1.35 0.94 8.05
N ARG A 124 1.64 0.88 9.37
CA ARG A 124 2.01 -0.35 10.08
C ARG A 124 0.96 -1.45 9.99
N ASN A 125 -0.34 -1.11 10.00
CA ASN A 125 -1.41 -2.11 9.88
C ASN A 125 -1.38 -2.88 8.55
N GLY A 126 -0.80 -2.29 7.50
CA GLY A 126 -0.55 -2.95 6.22
C GLY A 126 0.87 -3.51 6.06
N PHE A 127 1.73 -3.39 7.08
CA PHE A 127 3.12 -3.78 7.03
C PHE A 127 3.35 -5.19 7.59
N HIS A 128 4.13 -6.00 6.88
CA HIS A 128 4.58 -7.31 7.33
C HIS A 128 6.11 -7.41 7.19
N PRO A 129 6.87 -7.68 8.28
CA PRO A 129 8.33 -7.62 8.27
C PRO A 129 9.00 -8.46 7.19
N ASP A 130 8.47 -9.66 6.91
CA ASP A 130 9.06 -10.61 5.95
C ASP A 130 8.60 -10.40 4.50
N ARG A 131 7.70 -9.45 4.24
CA ARG A 131 7.09 -9.27 2.90
C ARG A 131 7.19 -7.86 2.37
N ASN A 132 7.32 -6.88 3.23
CA ASN A 132 7.47 -5.49 2.85
C ASN A 132 8.94 -5.10 2.75
N GLY A 133 9.21 -4.05 1.98
CA GLY A 133 10.54 -3.50 1.82
C GLY A 133 11.09 -2.85 3.08
N ASP A 134 12.40 -2.67 3.12
CA ASP A 134 13.11 -2.00 4.23
C ASP A 134 12.74 -0.53 4.34
N ILE A 135 12.38 0.07 3.20
CA ILE A 135 12.04 1.49 3.08
C ILE A 135 10.69 1.62 2.40
N ILE A 136 9.80 2.38 3.01
CA ILE A 136 8.47 2.71 2.49
C ILE A 136 8.41 4.21 2.25
N ILE A 137 8.02 4.59 1.04
CA ILE A 137 8.00 5.96 0.56
C ILE A 137 6.55 6.44 0.50
N GLU A 138 6.23 7.51 1.17
CA GLU A 138 4.96 8.21 1.00
C GLU A 138 5.13 9.29 -0.07
N ILE A 139 4.44 9.10 -1.18
CA ILE A 139 4.48 10.03 -2.31
C ILE A 139 3.54 11.21 -2.05
N SER A 140 3.96 12.40 -2.42
CA SER A 140 3.17 13.62 -2.27
C SER A 140 1.91 13.58 -3.13
N PRO A 141 0.76 14.06 -2.63
CA PRO A 141 -0.46 14.20 -3.43
C PRO A 141 -0.21 15.01 -4.70
N GLY A 142 -0.82 14.61 -5.80
CA GLY A 142 -0.61 15.22 -7.12
C GLY A 142 0.59 14.64 -7.90
N TRP A 143 1.42 13.85 -7.24
CA TRP A 143 2.52 13.14 -7.90
C TRP A 143 2.07 11.74 -8.36
N ARG A 144 2.67 11.30 -9.44
CA ARG A 144 2.41 9.99 -10.04
C ARG A 144 3.61 9.07 -9.79
N LEU A 145 3.36 7.96 -9.13
CA LEU A 145 4.35 6.89 -9.01
C LEU A 145 4.32 6.05 -10.28
N THR A 146 5.49 5.84 -10.87
CA THR A 146 5.68 4.92 -11.99
C THR A 146 6.79 3.93 -11.66
N ASN A 147 6.67 2.72 -12.21
CA ASN A 147 7.71 1.70 -12.13
C ASN A 147 7.83 1.04 -13.51
N ASP A 148 9.01 1.08 -14.09
CA ASP A 148 9.23 0.61 -15.46
C ASP A 148 9.20 -0.92 -15.55
N GLU A 149 9.52 -1.62 -14.48
CA GLU A 149 9.52 -3.09 -14.41
C GLU A 149 8.11 -3.66 -14.19
N THR A 150 7.37 -3.09 -13.22
CA THR A 150 6.02 -3.57 -12.87
C THR A 150 4.92 -2.91 -13.71
N ARG A 151 5.26 -1.87 -14.48
CA ARG A 151 4.33 -1.04 -15.26
C ARG A 151 3.28 -0.33 -14.40
N GLU A 152 3.59 -0.10 -13.14
CA GLU A 152 2.74 0.67 -12.24
C GLU A 152 2.65 2.12 -12.68
N ASN A 153 1.46 2.68 -12.53
CA ASN A 153 1.19 4.08 -12.83
C ASN A 153 0.05 4.57 -11.93
N ILE A 154 0.39 5.04 -10.73
CA ILE A 154 -0.54 5.36 -9.65
C ILE A 154 -0.47 6.85 -9.34
N LEU A 155 -1.60 7.56 -9.41
CA LEU A 155 -1.69 8.94 -8.94
C LEU A 155 -1.97 8.97 -7.44
N TYR A 156 -1.09 9.64 -6.69
CA TYR A 156 -1.27 9.82 -5.25
C TYR A 156 -2.16 11.03 -4.95
N ARG A 157 -3.05 10.87 -3.95
CA ARG A 157 -4.06 11.84 -3.57
C ARG A 157 -3.95 12.21 -2.10
N ALA A 158 -4.44 13.41 -1.77
CA ALA A 158 -4.50 13.88 -0.38
C ALA A 158 -5.60 13.19 0.44
N SER A 159 -6.63 12.69 -0.21
CA SER A 159 -7.80 12.07 0.44
C SER A 159 -8.06 10.67 -0.07
N TYR A 160 -8.64 9.84 0.79
CA TYR A 160 -9.14 8.53 0.38
C TYR A 160 -10.36 8.68 -0.52
N ILE A 161 -10.45 7.81 -1.54
CA ILE A 161 -11.64 7.71 -2.38
C ILE A 161 -12.62 6.80 -1.66
N GLN A 162 -13.81 7.32 -1.40
CA GLN A 162 -14.91 6.53 -0.85
C GLN A 162 -15.51 5.66 -1.96
N PHE A 163 -15.82 4.43 -1.63
CA PHE A 163 -16.46 3.47 -2.53
C PHE A 163 -17.49 2.63 -1.77
N PRO A 164 -18.52 2.13 -2.46
CA PRO A 164 -19.53 1.31 -1.83
C PRO A 164 -19.02 -0.09 -1.52
N ILE A 165 -19.56 -0.69 -0.46
CA ILE A 165 -19.49 -2.12 -0.16
C ILE A 165 -20.90 -2.65 -0.35
N ILE A 166 -21.10 -3.59 -1.27
CA ILE A 166 -22.38 -4.21 -1.56
C ILE A 166 -22.30 -5.67 -1.15
N ILE A 167 -23.16 -6.08 -0.23
CA ILE A 167 -23.28 -7.47 0.22
C ILE A 167 -24.66 -7.97 -0.19
N TYR A 168 -24.69 -9.07 -0.94
CA TYR A 168 -25.91 -9.64 -1.49
C TYR A 168 -25.89 -11.17 -1.39
N GLY A 169 -26.98 -11.76 -0.97
CA GLY A 169 -27.12 -13.22 -0.90
C GLY A 169 -28.14 -13.68 0.13
N ALA A 170 -28.19 -14.98 0.38
CA ALA A 170 -29.10 -15.59 1.32
C ALA A 170 -28.98 -14.98 2.72
N ASN A 171 -30.11 -14.75 3.35
CA ASN A 171 -30.23 -14.22 4.72
C ASN A 171 -29.69 -12.80 4.94
N ILE A 172 -29.36 -12.06 3.89
CA ILE A 172 -28.99 -10.66 3.99
C ILE A 172 -30.23 -9.78 3.89
N LYS A 173 -30.50 -8.99 4.94
CA LYS A 173 -31.57 -7.99 4.90
C LYS A 173 -31.21 -6.87 3.93
N SER A 174 -32.20 -6.41 3.15
CA SER A 174 -32.06 -5.21 2.34
C SER A 174 -32.02 -3.99 3.24
N GLU A 175 -30.83 -3.41 3.40
CA GLU A 175 -30.57 -2.23 4.22
C GLU A 175 -29.53 -1.36 3.55
N ARG A 176 -29.63 -0.04 3.74
CA ARG A 176 -28.63 0.91 3.30
C ARG A 176 -27.99 1.60 4.50
N ILE A 177 -26.72 1.33 4.72
CA ILE A 177 -25.89 1.94 5.77
C ILE A 177 -25.22 3.18 5.18
N ASN A 178 -25.53 4.37 5.69
CA ASN A 178 -24.97 5.63 5.22
C ASN A 178 -23.79 6.12 6.07
N THR A 179 -23.49 5.47 7.18
CA THR A 179 -22.30 5.78 7.99
C THR A 179 -21.04 5.28 7.30
N LEU A 180 -19.96 6.07 7.39
CA LEU A 180 -18.67 5.65 6.87
C LEU A 180 -18.16 4.44 7.64
N VAL A 181 -17.73 3.44 6.87
CA VAL A 181 -17.15 2.20 7.38
C VAL A 181 -15.77 1.98 6.77
N THR A 182 -14.96 1.19 7.41
CA THR A 182 -13.62 0.85 6.95
C THR A 182 -13.57 -0.56 6.35
N THR A 183 -12.65 -0.81 5.44
CA THR A 183 -12.54 -2.08 4.70
C THR A 183 -12.18 -3.27 5.57
N ASP A 184 -11.56 -3.05 6.71
CA ASP A 184 -11.24 -4.09 7.71
C ASP A 184 -12.48 -4.78 8.32
N ARG A 185 -13.67 -4.15 8.20
CA ARG A 185 -14.94 -4.73 8.60
C ARG A 185 -15.50 -5.75 7.60
N ILE A 186 -14.96 -5.85 6.40
CA ILE A 186 -15.45 -6.79 5.36
C ILE A 186 -15.26 -8.24 5.79
N ALA A 187 -14.04 -8.61 6.22
CA ALA A 187 -13.75 -9.99 6.60
C ALA A 187 -14.60 -10.51 7.77
N PRO A 188 -14.74 -9.80 8.91
CA PRO A 188 -15.62 -10.24 9.98
C PRO A 188 -17.11 -10.25 9.57
N THR A 189 -17.54 -9.37 8.67
CA THR A 189 -18.90 -9.37 8.14
C THR A 189 -19.20 -10.61 7.31
N ILE A 190 -18.29 -10.98 6.41
CA ILE A 190 -18.41 -12.21 5.61
C ILE A 190 -18.42 -13.43 6.55
N ALA A 191 -17.49 -13.49 7.50
CA ALA A 191 -17.42 -14.60 8.45
C ALA A 191 -18.72 -14.77 9.23
N LYS A 192 -19.32 -13.68 9.69
CA LYS A 192 -20.63 -13.71 10.37
C LYS A 192 -21.75 -14.18 9.44
N ALA A 193 -21.81 -13.68 8.21
CA ALA A 193 -22.81 -14.07 7.23
C ALA A 193 -22.79 -15.58 6.92
N ILE A 194 -21.60 -16.17 6.80
CA ILE A 194 -21.44 -17.61 6.54
C ILE A 194 -21.32 -18.46 7.83
N ARG A 195 -21.49 -17.84 9.01
CA ARG A 195 -21.52 -18.48 10.33
C ARG A 195 -20.22 -19.21 10.68
N ILE A 196 -19.08 -18.63 10.35
CA ILE A 196 -17.77 -19.09 10.78
C ILE A 196 -17.11 -18.07 11.71
N ARG A 197 -16.05 -18.49 12.41
CA ARG A 197 -15.26 -17.58 13.23
C ARG A 197 -14.55 -16.55 12.36
N ALA A 198 -14.57 -15.30 12.78
CA ALA A 198 -13.77 -14.27 12.13
C ALA A 198 -12.26 -14.59 12.19
N PRO A 199 -11.46 -14.15 11.19
CA PRO A 199 -10.02 -14.30 11.23
C PRO A 199 -9.42 -13.73 12.52
N ASN A 200 -8.38 -14.39 13.06
CA ASN A 200 -7.78 -14.00 14.35
C ASN A 200 -7.23 -12.56 14.37
N ALA A 201 -6.85 -12.03 13.21
CA ALA A 201 -6.36 -10.66 13.08
C ALA A 201 -7.49 -9.60 12.95
N CYS A 202 -8.76 -10.00 12.92
CA CYS A 202 -9.87 -9.05 12.88
C CYS A 202 -10.07 -8.42 14.26
N SER A 203 -9.88 -7.09 14.32
CA SER A 203 -10.09 -6.28 15.53
C SER A 203 -11.38 -5.45 15.46
N THR A 204 -12.10 -5.51 14.35
CA THR A 204 -13.30 -4.71 14.10
C THR A 204 -14.58 -5.56 14.10
N GLU A 205 -15.67 -4.95 14.50
CA GLU A 205 -16.99 -5.57 14.51
C GLU A 205 -17.57 -5.71 13.08
N PRO A 206 -18.34 -6.76 12.80
CA PRO A 206 -19.06 -6.89 11.54
C PRO A 206 -20.04 -5.73 11.32
N LEU A 207 -20.49 -5.54 10.08
CA LEU A 207 -21.43 -4.48 9.70
C LEU A 207 -22.86 -4.77 10.16
N PHE A 208 -23.23 -6.03 10.30
CA PHE A 208 -24.55 -6.51 10.74
C PHE A 208 -24.41 -7.77 11.58
#